data_b2322501b3f9e6a38fc572c002c02c12
#
_entry.id   b2322501b3f9e6a38fc572c002c02c12
#
_cell.length_a   1.000
_cell.length_b   1.000
_cell.length_c   1.000
_cell.angle_alpha   90.00
_cell.angle_beta   90.00
_cell.angle_gamma   90.00
#
_symmetry.space_group_name_H-M   'P 1'
#
loop_
_entity.id
_entity.type
_entity.pdbx_description
1 polymer ?
#
loop_
_entity_poly.entity_id
_entity_poly.type
_entity_poly.pdbx_seq_one_letter_code
_entity_poly.pdbx_strand_id
1 'polypeptide(L)'
;MKLRIYLILCACWAAFSLHAQEDSLRATRYVMRSVLYGAGMSNVLDTYLSPLEYKGPEIRILRENMRMTRLMNGNVSAQNLLQANVSYTHNPSQTANMYAGLVNWTYALHYQFRLNEQLKLLVGPMIDLNGGFVYNTRNSNNPAQAKAYGSVGISGMAIYKFRIGNYPLVARYQANLPLLGAMFSPEFGQSYYEMFSLGHKGKNVLFTSLHNNPSLRQMLTLDFPIRKVTMRVGYICDLQQAKVNHLKYHTYSHDFMIGIVKNFYLLKGCLLYTSPSPRDA
;
A
#
# COMPACT_ATOMS: atom_id res chain seq x y z
N MET A 1 -32.28 -22.29 7.68
CA MET A 1 -31.23 -21.59 6.95
C MET A 1 -30.04 -21.19 7.86
N LYS A 2 -30.26 -20.64 9.05
CA LYS A 2 -29.19 -20.20 10.00
C LYS A 2 -28.27 -21.35 10.46
N LEU A 3 -28.76 -22.55 10.72
CA LEU A 3 -27.96 -23.68 11.19
C LEU A 3 -26.98 -24.22 10.13
N ARG A 4 -27.33 -24.15 8.84
CA ARG A 4 -26.39 -24.56 7.75
C ARG A 4 -25.24 -23.62 7.56
N ILE A 5 -25.42 -22.32 7.82
CA ILE A 5 -24.34 -21.31 7.75
C ILE A 5 -23.34 -21.51 8.91
N TYR A 6 -23.83 -21.82 10.12
CA TYR A 6 -22.97 -22.15 11.26
C TYR A 6 -22.16 -23.42 11.04
N LEU A 7 -22.75 -24.46 10.43
CA LEU A 7 -22.04 -25.70 10.10
C LEU A 7 -20.96 -25.50 9.03
N ILE A 8 -21.20 -24.65 8.04
CA ILE A 8 -20.19 -24.30 7.01
C ILE A 8 -19.05 -23.48 7.63
N LEU A 9 -19.35 -22.51 8.50
CA LEU A 9 -18.34 -21.74 9.23
C LEU A 9 -17.53 -22.62 10.19
N CYS A 10 -18.15 -23.55 10.90
CA CYS A 10 -17.44 -24.51 11.76
C CYS A 10 -16.62 -25.52 10.94
N ALA A 11 -17.10 -25.97 9.78
CA ALA A 11 -16.35 -26.87 8.91
C ALA A 11 -15.14 -26.17 8.27
N CYS A 12 -15.26 -24.88 7.89
CA CYS A 12 -14.13 -24.08 7.48
C CYS A 12 -13.10 -23.89 8.60
N TRP A 13 -13.54 -23.68 9.85
CA TRP A 13 -12.66 -23.57 11.01
C TRP A 13 -11.95 -24.89 11.34
N ALA A 14 -12.64 -26.02 11.22
CA ALA A 14 -12.07 -27.34 11.46
C ALA A 14 -11.06 -27.76 10.37
N ALA A 15 -11.27 -27.36 9.10
CA ALA A 15 -10.33 -27.60 8.01
C ALA A 15 -9.02 -26.81 8.17
N PHE A 16 -9.06 -25.65 8.85
CA PHE A 16 -7.86 -24.87 9.15
C PHE A 16 -6.99 -25.47 10.28
N SER A 17 -7.54 -26.39 11.09
CA SER A 17 -6.82 -26.96 12.25
C SER A 17 -5.96 -28.17 11.94
N LEU A 18 -6.05 -28.76 10.76
CA LEU A 18 -5.43 -30.07 10.44
C LEU A 18 -4.05 -30.01 9.76
N HIS A 19 -3.48 -28.83 9.49
CA HIS A 19 -2.16 -28.72 8.84
C HIS A 19 -1.09 -28.01 9.67
N ALA A 20 -1.23 -27.94 10.99
CA ALA A 20 -0.38 -27.13 11.87
C ALA A 20 0.48 -27.97 12.83
N GLN A 21 1.07 -29.09 12.41
CA GLN A 21 1.83 -29.90 13.38
C GLN A 21 3.26 -30.26 13.00
N GLU A 22 3.96 -29.49 12.18
CA GLU A 22 5.39 -29.81 11.96
C GLU A 22 6.29 -28.62 11.67
N ASP A 23 6.37 -27.59 12.52
CA ASP A 23 7.53 -26.67 12.49
C ASP A 23 7.61 -25.73 13.71
N SER A 24 7.25 -26.22 14.91
CA SER A 24 7.21 -25.38 16.13
C SER A 24 8.58 -25.03 16.73
N LEU A 25 9.69 -25.49 16.17
CA LEU A 25 11.01 -25.36 16.80
C LEU A 25 11.96 -24.31 16.18
N ARG A 26 11.60 -23.64 15.08
CA ARG A 26 12.44 -22.59 14.47
C ARG A 26 11.66 -21.36 14.05
N ALA A 27 10.95 -20.72 14.95
CA ALA A 27 10.50 -19.34 14.75
C ALA A 27 11.71 -18.39 14.90
N THR A 28 12.68 -18.50 14.03
CA THR A 28 13.67 -17.44 13.78
C THR A 28 12.87 -16.25 13.29
N ARG A 29 12.84 -15.16 14.06
CA ARG A 29 12.13 -13.94 13.72
C ARG A 29 12.78 -13.32 12.48
N TYR A 30 12.29 -13.71 11.31
CA TYR A 30 12.68 -13.08 10.06
C TYR A 30 12.13 -11.67 10.01
N VAL A 31 13.00 -10.71 9.74
CA VAL A 31 12.66 -9.30 9.52
C VAL A 31 13.28 -8.87 8.20
N MET A 32 12.43 -8.43 7.29
CA MET A 32 12.84 -7.82 6.02
C MET A 32 12.61 -6.31 6.10
N ARG A 33 13.60 -5.53 5.72
CA ARG A 33 13.48 -4.08 5.55
C ARG A 33 13.91 -3.71 4.15
N SER A 34 13.13 -2.86 3.49
CA SER A 34 13.50 -2.29 2.20
C SER A 34 13.23 -0.80 2.15
N VAL A 35 14.04 -0.09 1.38
CA VAL A 35 13.82 1.30 1.01
C VAL A 35 13.97 1.37 -0.50
N LEU A 36 12.96 1.95 -1.16
CA LEU A 36 12.93 2.13 -2.60
C LEU A 36 12.69 3.60 -2.92
N TYR A 37 13.34 4.05 -3.97
CA TYR A 37 13.13 5.36 -4.58
C TYR A 37 12.61 5.15 -5.99
N GLY A 38 11.67 5.98 -6.40
CA GLY A 38 11.05 5.83 -7.70
C GLY A 38 10.71 7.14 -8.36
N ALA A 39 10.49 7.04 -9.64
CA ALA A 39 10.00 8.10 -10.48
C ALA A 39 9.00 7.54 -11.49
N GLY A 40 8.04 8.37 -11.86
CA GLY A 40 7.00 7.96 -12.77
C GLY A 40 6.13 9.10 -13.22
N MET A 41 4.89 8.77 -13.54
CA MET A 41 3.88 9.71 -14.02
C MET A 41 2.63 9.63 -13.16
N SER A 42 2.04 10.78 -12.90
CA SER A 42 0.78 10.92 -12.18
C SER A 42 -0.27 11.64 -13.02
N ASN A 43 -1.52 11.20 -12.89
CA ASN A 43 -2.70 11.89 -13.40
C ASN A 43 -3.56 12.28 -12.20
N VAL A 44 -3.77 13.57 -12.02
CA VAL A 44 -4.48 14.16 -10.88
C VAL A 44 -5.74 14.89 -11.37
N LEU A 45 -6.87 14.56 -10.78
CA LEU A 45 -8.12 15.29 -10.91
C LEU A 45 -8.62 15.64 -9.51
N ASP A 46 -8.97 16.90 -9.32
CA ASP A 46 -9.65 17.37 -8.13
C ASP A 46 -10.67 18.45 -8.49
N THR A 47 -11.95 18.07 -8.57
CA THR A 47 -13.00 18.97 -9.03
C THR A 47 -13.33 20.10 -8.05
N TYR A 48 -12.80 20.08 -6.83
CA TYR A 48 -12.82 21.23 -5.93
C TYR A 48 -11.90 22.36 -6.43
N LEU A 49 -10.77 22.00 -7.04
CA LEU A 49 -9.77 22.93 -7.52
C LEU A 49 -9.92 23.24 -9.02
N SER A 50 -10.22 22.23 -9.83
CA SER A 50 -10.34 22.34 -11.28
C SER A 50 -11.11 21.14 -11.86
N PRO A 51 -11.99 21.36 -12.86
CA PRO A 51 -12.66 20.26 -13.54
C PRO A 51 -11.76 19.51 -14.54
N LEU A 52 -10.52 19.96 -14.76
CA LEU A 52 -9.59 19.39 -15.71
C LEU A 52 -8.67 18.36 -15.05
N GLU A 53 -8.25 17.36 -15.82
CA GLU A 53 -7.18 16.44 -15.46
C GLU A 53 -5.81 17.07 -15.68
N TYR A 54 -4.89 16.83 -14.75
CA TYR A 54 -3.51 17.28 -14.79
C TYR A 54 -2.57 16.09 -14.83
N LYS A 55 -1.63 16.08 -15.78
CA LYS A 55 -0.67 14.97 -15.97
C LYS A 55 0.76 15.47 -15.90
N GLY A 56 1.64 14.69 -15.29
CA GLY A 56 3.05 15.06 -15.19
C GLY A 56 3.88 14.12 -14.35
N PRO A 57 5.17 14.45 -14.18
CA PRO A 57 6.10 13.61 -13.45
C PRO A 57 5.77 13.51 -11.95
N GLU A 58 6.12 12.36 -11.39
CA GLU A 58 6.04 12.04 -9.96
C GLU A 58 7.35 11.44 -9.47
N ILE A 59 7.71 11.73 -8.22
CA ILE A 59 8.76 11.05 -7.47
C ILE A 59 8.15 10.39 -6.25
N ARG A 60 8.66 9.21 -5.89
CA ARG A 60 8.15 8.41 -4.78
C ARG A 60 9.29 7.83 -3.94
N ILE A 61 9.09 7.81 -2.64
CA ILE A 61 9.90 7.03 -1.70
C ILE A 61 8.99 6.03 -0.99
N LEU A 62 9.47 4.79 -0.83
CA LEU A 62 8.76 3.73 -0.15
C LEU A 62 9.68 3.01 0.82
N ARG A 63 9.23 2.86 2.06
CA ARG A 63 9.88 2.06 3.09
C ARG A 63 8.96 0.91 3.49
N GLU A 64 9.47 -0.30 3.41
CA GLU A 64 8.77 -1.50 3.83
C GLU A 64 9.51 -2.17 4.98
N ASN A 65 8.75 -2.66 5.94
CA ASN A 65 9.23 -3.50 7.03
C ASN A 65 8.26 -4.67 7.20
N MET A 66 8.74 -5.89 6.98
CA MET A 66 7.95 -7.11 7.12
C MET A 66 8.61 -8.02 8.13
N ARG A 67 7.83 -8.55 9.07
CA ARG A 67 8.29 -9.44 10.13
C ARG A 67 7.33 -10.60 10.36
N MET A 68 7.87 -11.76 10.75
CA MET A 68 7.05 -12.87 11.25
C MET A 68 6.53 -12.54 12.65
N THR A 69 5.28 -12.87 12.91
CA THR A 69 4.67 -12.76 14.25
C THR A 69 4.60 -14.12 14.93
N ARG A 70 4.16 -14.16 16.18
CA ARG A 70 3.87 -15.41 16.91
C ARG A 70 2.43 -15.89 16.71
N LEU A 71 1.62 -15.12 15.99
CA LEU A 71 0.22 -15.45 15.77
C LEU A 71 0.11 -16.71 14.90
N MET A 72 -0.87 -17.56 15.19
CA MET A 72 -1.17 -18.81 14.48
C MET A 72 0.09 -19.66 14.25
N ASN A 73 0.83 -19.96 15.34
CA ASN A 73 2.06 -20.77 15.32
C ASN A 73 3.16 -20.21 14.39
N GLY A 74 3.22 -18.88 14.22
CA GLY A 74 4.23 -18.24 13.37
C GLY A 74 3.86 -18.16 11.88
N ASN A 75 2.64 -18.50 11.49
CA ASN A 75 2.18 -18.44 10.09
C ASN A 75 1.65 -17.06 9.68
N VAL A 76 1.66 -16.06 10.58
CA VAL A 76 1.22 -14.71 10.28
C VAL A 76 2.41 -13.77 10.23
N SER A 77 2.55 -13.02 9.13
CA SER A 77 3.49 -11.92 9.00
C SER A 77 2.79 -10.57 9.17
N ALA A 78 3.48 -9.62 9.78
CA ALA A 78 3.07 -8.23 9.87
C ALA A 78 3.92 -7.40 8.89
N GLN A 79 3.26 -6.64 8.04
CA GLN A 79 3.88 -5.70 7.12
C GLN A 79 3.53 -4.27 7.54
N ASN A 80 4.53 -3.41 7.57
CA ASN A 80 4.41 -1.96 7.73
C ASN A 80 5.01 -1.33 6.48
N LEU A 81 4.21 -0.58 5.74
CA LEU A 81 4.58 0.08 4.52
C LEU A 81 4.29 1.57 4.67
N LEU A 82 5.30 2.40 4.51
CA LEU A 82 5.22 3.85 4.52
C LEU A 82 5.72 4.36 3.17
N GLN A 83 4.93 5.18 2.51
CA GLN A 83 5.34 5.82 1.26
C GLN A 83 4.96 7.30 1.24
N ALA A 84 5.70 8.06 0.48
CA ALA A 84 5.42 9.46 0.18
C ALA A 84 5.70 9.70 -1.29
N ASN A 85 4.83 10.46 -1.94
CA ASN A 85 5.01 10.87 -3.33
C ASN A 85 4.68 12.35 -3.50
N VAL A 86 5.34 12.96 -4.46
CA VAL A 86 5.10 14.33 -4.89
C VAL A 86 5.04 14.36 -6.40
N SER A 87 3.99 14.96 -6.96
CA SER A 87 3.80 15.12 -8.39
C SER A 87 3.71 16.59 -8.78
N TYR A 88 4.26 16.91 -9.95
CA TYR A 88 4.14 18.19 -10.63
C TYR A 88 3.47 17.98 -11.97
N THR A 89 2.23 18.43 -12.09
CA THR A 89 1.36 18.09 -13.20
C THR A 89 0.82 19.33 -13.90
N HIS A 90 0.51 19.21 -15.19
CA HIS A 90 0.01 20.28 -16.04
C HIS A 90 -1.36 19.91 -16.60
N ASN A 91 -2.19 20.93 -16.84
CA ASN A 91 -3.43 20.77 -17.61
C ASN A 91 -3.11 20.51 -19.10
N PRO A 92 -4.06 20.03 -19.90
CA PRO A 92 -3.83 19.72 -21.33
C PRO A 92 -3.30 20.90 -22.16
N SER A 93 -3.69 22.13 -21.83
CA SER A 93 -3.24 23.34 -22.52
C SER A 93 -1.94 23.93 -21.97
N GLN A 94 -1.33 23.31 -20.96
CA GLN A 94 -0.08 23.75 -20.29
C GLN A 94 -0.12 25.18 -19.72
N THR A 95 -1.32 25.67 -19.41
CA THR A 95 -1.54 27.03 -18.88
C THR A 95 -1.66 27.08 -17.35
N ALA A 96 -1.76 25.94 -16.70
CA ALA A 96 -1.91 25.82 -15.25
C ALA A 96 -1.21 24.57 -14.73
N ASN A 97 -0.65 24.67 -13.53
CA ASN A 97 0.06 23.60 -12.86
C ASN A 97 -0.71 23.16 -11.62
N MET A 98 -0.55 21.87 -11.28
CA MET A 98 -1.08 21.29 -10.06
C MET A 98 0.02 20.48 -9.38
N TYR A 99 0.24 20.76 -8.10
CA TYR A 99 1.12 20.00 -7.23
C TYR A 99 0.28 19.07 -6.36
N ALA A 100 0.64 17.81 -6.26
CA ALA A 100 0.02 16.91 -5.30
C ALA A 100 1.12 16.25 -4.46
N GLY A 101 0.93 16.20 -3.15
CA GLY A 101 1.80 15.51 -2.21
C GLY A 101 0.97 14.61 -1.31
N LEU A 102 1.29 13.31 -1.28
CA LEU A 102 0.59 12.32 -0.47
C LEU A 102 1.59 11.51 0.36
N VAL A 103 1.22 11.26 1.61
CA VAL A 103 1.86 10.29 2.50
C VAL A 103 0.85 9.20 2.78
N ASN A 104 1.26 7.97 2.62
CA ASN A 104 0.45 6.79 2.90
C ASN A 104 1.16 5.89 3.90
N TRP A 105 0.40 5.40 4.87
CA TRP A 105 0.82 4.36 5.79
C TRP A 105 -0.15 3.19 5.73
N THR A 106 0.40 2.00 5.40
CA THR A 106 -0.36 0.75 5.36
C THR A 106 0.22 -0.23 6.38
N TYR A 107 -0.64 -0.79 7.21
CA TYR A 107 -0.31 -1.90 8.10
C TYR A 107 -1.18 -3.10 7.76
N ALA A 108 -0.53 -4.24 7.46
CA ALA A 108 -1.23 -5.47 7.07
C ALA A 108 -0.73 -6.66 7.87
N LEU A 109 -1.66 -7.56 8.20
CA LEU A 109 -1.39 -8.87 8.79
C LEU A 109 -1.72 -9.93 7.74
N HIS A 110 -0.72 -10.71 7.32
CA HIS A 110 -0.90 -11.71 6.28
C HIS A 110 -0.76 -13.13 6.84
N TYR A 111 -1.76 -13.95 6.64
CA TYR A 111 -1.62 -15.40 6.81
C TYR A 111 -0.91 -15.97 5.59
N GLN A 112 0.08 -16.85 5.83
CA GLN A 112 0.94 -17.41 4.79
C GLN A 112 0.49 -18.82 4.41
N PHE A 113 0.16 -19.00 3.14
CA PHE A 113 -0.12 -20.29 2.50
C PHE A 113 1.11 -20.70 1.70
N ARG A 114 1.77 -21.79 2.08
CA ARG A 114 2.86 -22.37 1.30
C ARG A 114 2.27 -23.38 0.32
N LEU A 115 2.16 -23.01 -0.95
CA LEU A 115 1.66 -23.90 -2.00
C LEU A 115 2.72 -24.93 -2.40
N ASN A 116 3.98 -24.48 -2.50
CA ASN A 116 5.15 -25.31 -2.72
C ASN A 116 6.42 -24.59 -2.21
N GLU A 117 7.60 -25.14 -2.45
CA GLU A 117 8.88 -24.53 -2.04
C GLU A 117 9.14 -23.16 -2.70
N GLN A 118 8.63 -22.97 -3.90
CA GLN A 118 8.84 -21.77 -4.72
C GLN A 118 7.78 -20.71 -4.49
N LEU A 119 6.51 -21.09 -4.32
CA LEU A 119 5.36 -20.17 -4.31
C LEU A 119 4.72 -20.10 -2.92
N LYS A 120 4.64 -18.88 -2.40
CA LYS A 120 3.91 -18.53 -1.19
C LYS A 120 2.83 -17.48 -1.51
N LEU A 121 1.64 -17.70 -1.01
CA LEU A 121 0.55 -16.72 -1.03
C LEU A 121 0.33 -16.19 0.39
N LEU A 122 0.13 -14.90 0.49
CA LEU A 122 -0.10 -14.20 1.73
C LEU A 122 -1.38 -13.38 1.57
N VAL A 123 -2.32 -13.53 2.48
CA VAL A 123 -3.59 -12.79 2.42
C VAL A 123 -4.00 -12.39 3.84
N GLY A 124 -4.56 -11.20 3.98
CA GLY A 124 -5.11 -10.79 5.25
C GLY A 124 -5.60 -9.35 5.31
N PRO A 125 -6.10 -8.93 6.48
CA PRO A 125 -6.62 -7.59 6.68
C PRO A 125 -5.51 -6.54 6.66
N MET A 126 -5.89 -5.33 6.24
CA MET A 126 -5.03 -4.16 6.31
C MET A 126 -5.77 -2.92 6.83
N ILE A 127 -5.00 -2.00 7.38
CA ILE A 127 -5.38 -0.62 7.65
C ILE A 127 -4.56 0.25 6.72
N ASP A 128 -5.19 1.22 6.07
CA ASP A 128 -4.56 2.15 5.13
C ASP A 128 -4.93 3.58 5.52
N LEU A 129 -3.93 4.42 5.78
CA LEU A 129 -4.10 5.81 6.13
C LEU A 129 -3.38 6.69 5.12
N ASN A 130 -4.06 7.72 4.65
CA ASN A 130 -3.56 8.64 3.64
C ASN A 130 -3.74 10.08 4.11
N GLY A 131 -2.69 10.87 3.94
CA GLY A 131 -2.70 12.29 4.25
C GLY A 131 -1.90 13.08 3.22
N GLY A 132 -2.36 14.28 2.88
CA GLY A 132 -1.63 15.10 1.92
C GLY A 132 -2.41 16.32 1.47
N PHE A 133 -2.04 16.81 0.31
CA PHE A 133 -2.64 18.01 -0.28
C PHE A 133 -2.60 17.97 -1.81
N VAL A 134 -3.48 18.74 -2.40
CA VAL A 134 -3.44 19.12 -3.82
C VAL A 134 -3.48 20.65 -3.89
N TYR A 135 -2.61 21.24 -4.71
CA TYR A 135 -2.49 22.68 -4.86
C TYR A 135 -2.53 23.06 -6.34
N ASN A 136 -3.45 23.96 -6.72
CA ASN A 136 -3.59 24.45 -8.09
C ASN A 136 -3.08 25.90 -8.17
N THR A 137 -2.11 26.16 -9.04
CA THR A 137 -1.47 27.49 -9.16
C THR A 137 -2.36 28.56 -9.76
N ARG A 138 -3.44 28.19 -10.42
CA ARG A 138 -4.36 29.13 -11.11
C ARG A 138 -5.57 29.51 -10.27
N ASN A 139 -5.86 28.75 -9.21
CA ASN A 139 -7.00 29.05 -8.35
C ASN A 139 -6.58 30.04 -7.26
N SER A 140 -7.09 31.29 -7.34
CA SER A 140 -6.70 32.35 -6.42
C SER A 140 -7.43 32.33 -5.09
N ASN A 141 -8.67 31.84 -5.03
CA ASN A 141 -9.50 31.91 -3.83
C ASN A 141 -9.29 30.73 -2.88
N ASN A 142 -9.27 29.52 -3.40
CA ASN A 142 -9.00 28.28 -2.63
C ASN A 142 -7.99 27.42 -3.42
N PRO A 143 -6.69 27.77 -3.40
CA PRO A 143 -5.70 27.09 -4.26
C PRO A 143 -5.33 25.71 -3.78
N ALA A 144 -5.63 25.36 -2.52
CA ALA A 144 -5.23 24.11 -1.89
C ALA A 144 -6.42 23.30 -1.38
N GLN A 145 -6.34 21.98 -1.49
CA GLN A 145 -7.24 21.05 -0.85
C GLN A 145 -6.44 20.04 -0.03
N ALA A 146 -6.78 19.89 1.26
CA ALA A 146 -6.26 18.84 2.11
C ALA A 146 -6.88 17.49 1.76
N LYS A 147 -6.08 16.43 1.78
CA LYS A 147 -6.49 15.05 1.61
C LYS A 147 -6.23 14.29 2.89
N ALA A 148 -7.27 13.76 3.51
CA ALA A 148 -7.16 12.91 4.69
C ALA A 148 -8.21 11.81 4.60
N TYR A 149 -7.78 10.57 4.49
CA TYR A 149 -8.67 9.42 4.41
C TYR A 149 -8.00 8.18 4.98
N GLY A 150 -8.83 7.34 5.59
CA GLY A 150 -8.40 6.08 6.16
C GLY A 150 -9.40 4.98 5.87
N SER A 151 -8.90 3.77 5.73
CA SER A 151 -9.73 2.62 5.40
C SER A 151 -9.19 1.33 6.03
N VAL A 152 -10.09 0.37 6.17
CA VAL A 152 -9.78 -1.03 6.38
C VAL A 152 -10.05 -1.79 5.09
N GLY A 153 -9.25 -2.82 4.83
CA GLY A 153 -9.37 -3.56 3.58
C GLY A 153 -8.63 -4.89 3.61
N ILE A 154 -8.32 -5.39 2.44
CA ILE A 154 -7.62 -6.67 2.24
C ILE A 154 -6.32 -6.41 1.48
N SER A 155 -5.23 -7.02 1.97
CA SER A 155 -3.94 -7.08 1.28
C SER A 155 -3.65 -8.53 0.90
N GLY A 156 -3.31 -8.73 -0.37
CA GLY A 156 -2.87 -10.00 -0.91
C GLY A 156 -1.47 -9.89 -1.51
N MET A 157 -0.63 -10.93 -1.32
CA MET A 157 0.72 -10.97 -1.85
C MET A 157 1.06 -12.37 -2.34
N ALA A 158 1.69 -12.45 -3.52
CA ALA A 158 2.31 -13.66 -4.05
C ALA A 158 3.83 -13.48 -4.07
N ILE A 159 4.56 -14.45 -3.54
CA ILE A 159 6.03 -14.46 -3.53
C ILE A 159 6.49 -15.71 -4.26
N TYR A 160 7.19 -15.54 -5.38
CA TYR A 160 7.70 -16.61 -6.21
C TYR A 160 9.23 -16.57 -6.25
N LYS A 161 9.85 -17.68 -5.81
CA LYS A 161 11.30 -17.87 -5.83
C LYS A 161 11.67 -18.72 -7.04
N PHE A 162 12.60 -18.24 -7.84
CA PHE A 162 13.09 -18.96 -9.02
C PHE A 162 14.57 -18.68 -9.27
N ARG A 163 15.16 -19.38 -10.21
CA ARG A 163 16.56 -19.21 -10.62
C ARG A 163 16.66 -19.09 -12.12
N ILE A 164 17.56 -18.24 -12.59
CA ILE A 164 17.99 -18.20 -13.99
C ILE A 164 19.44 -18.68 -14.01
N GLY A 165 19.65 -19.91 -14.49
CA GLY A 165 20.92 -20.61 -14.27
C GLY A 165 21.16 -20.80 -12.76
N ASN A 166 22.28 -20.32 -12.26
CA ASN A 166 22.64 -20.36 -10.84
C ASN A 166 22.25 -19.10 -10.07
N TYR A 167 21.57 -18.12 -10.70
CA TYR A 167 21.28 -16.82 -10.12
C TYR A 167 19.89 -16.82 -9.47
N PRO A 168 19.78 -16.68 -8.13
CA PRO A 168 18.50 -16.73 -7.43
C PRO A 168 17.76 -15.40 -7.58
N LEU A 169 16.46 -15.48 -7.82
CA LEU A 169 15.56 -14.34 -8.00
C LEU A 169 14.28 -14.53 -7.16
N VAL A 170 13.72 -13.44 -6.66
CA VAL A 170 12.43 -13.47 -5.98
C VAL A 170 11.52 -12.42 -6.59
N ALA A 171 10.48 -12.87 -7.28
CA ALA A 171 9.39 -12.01 -7.74
C ALA A 171 8.32 -11.90 -6.66
N ARG A 172 7.80 -10.69 -6.47
CA ARG A 172 6.68 -10.42 -5.57
C ARG A 172 5.63 -9.58 -6.28
N TYR A 173 4.39 -10.00 -6.18
CA TYR A 173 3.24 -9.18 -6.53
C TYR A 173 2.39 -8.95 -5.30
N GLN A 174 2.00 -7.72 -5.03
CA GLN A 174 1.12 -7.34 -3.94
C GLN A 174 -0.01 -6.47 -4.46
N ALA A 175 -1.22 -6.73 -3.97
CA ALA A 175 -2.41 -5.92 -4.22
C ALA A 175 -3.06 -5.54 -2.90
N ASN A 176 -3.31 -4.24 -2.70
CA ASN A 176 -3.98 -3.67 -1.55
C ASN A 176 -5.31 -3.08 -2.00
N LEU A 177 -6.40 -3.59 -1.45
CA LEU A 177 -7.77 -3.18 -1.78
C LEU A 177 -8.46 -2.60 -0.54
N PRO A 178 -8.55 -1.26 -0.42
CA PRO A 178 -9.40 -0.61 0.58
C PRO A 178 -10.86 -0.99 0.36
N LEU A 179 -11.59 -1.35 1.44
CA LEU A 179 -12.98 -1.77 1.35
C LEU A 179 -13.93 -0.78 1.99
N LEU A 180 -13.65 -0.39 3.23
CA LEU A 180 -14.51 0.48 4.05
C LEU A 180 -13.63 1.52 4.73
N GLY A 181 -14.10 2.77 4.81
CA GLY A 181 -13.32 3.82 5.42
C GLY A 181 -14.07 5.12 5.64
N ALA A 182 -13.30 6.17 5.88
CA ALA A 182 -13.79 7.54 5.98
C ALA A 182 -12.82 8.48 5.27
N MET A 183 -13.35 9.52 4.66
CA MET A 183 -12.60 10.54 3.95
C MET A 183 -13.08 11.94 4.35
N PHE A 184 -12.13 12.83 4.58
CA PHE A 184 -12.39 14.25 4.67
C PHE A 184 -12.57 14.85 3.27
N SER A 185 -13.68 15.55 3.06
CA SER A 185 -13.96 16.30 1.83
C SER A 185 -14.80 17.54 2.17
N PRO A 186 -14.43 18.74 1.69
CA PRO A 186 -15.33 19.87 1.75
C PRO A 186 -16.60 19.60 0.93
N GLU A 187 -17.64 20.37 1.15
CA GLU A 187 -18.79 20.43 0.24
C GLU A 187 -18.43 21.25 -1.00
N PHE A 188 -19.16 21.05 -2.08
CA PHE A 188 -18.95 21.83 -3.31
C PHE A 188 -19.16 23.33 -3.03
N GLY A 189 -18.15 24.16 -3.34
CA GLY A 189 -18.16 25.61 -3.10
C GLY A 189 -17.86 26.04 -1.66
N GLN A 190 -17.71 25.12 -0.70
CA GLN A 190 -17.39 25.43 0.69
C GLN A 190 -15.91 25.80 0.83
N SER A 191 -15.61 26.95 1.43
CA SER A 191 -14.24 27.37 1.71
C SER A 191 -13.72 26.83 3.05
N TYR A 192 -12.39 26.72 3.18
CA TYR A 192 -11.76 26.36 4.47
C TYR A 192 -12.01 27.42 5.55
N TYR A 193 -12.14 28.70 5.16
CA TYR A 193 -12.49 29.78 6.06
C TYR A 193 -13.89 29.57 6.68
N GLU A 194 -14.87 29.19 5.86
CA GLU A 194 -16.24 28.89 6.36
C GLU A 194 -16.24 27.71 7.32
N MET A 195 -15.47 26.64 7.04
CA MET A 195 -15.39 25.47 7.90
C MET A 195 -14.75 25.74 9.24
N PHE A 196 -13.62 26.45 9.26
CA PHE A 196 -12.77 26.55 10.45
C PHE A 196 -12.93 27.88 11.19
N SER A 197 -13.26 28.99 10.52
CA SER A 197 -13.40 30.30 11.16
C SER A 197 -14.84 30.66 11.44
N LEU A 198 -15.77 30.36 10.55
CA LEU A 198 -17.19 30.65 10.75
C LEU A 198 -17.95 29.50 11.44
N GLY A 199 -17.32 28.35 11.62
CA GLY A 199 -17.92 27.21 12.30
C GLY A 199 -19.05 26.54 11.52
N HIS A 200 -19.17 26.79 10.22
CA HIS A 200 -20.12 26.12 9.33
C HIS A 200 -19.67 24.67 9.12
N LYS A 201 -19.98 23.81 10.08
CA LYS A 201 -19.66 22.40 10.04
C LYS A 201 -20.65 21.67 9.14
N GLY A 202 -20.33 21.59 7.83
CA GLY A 202 -20.99 20.67 6.92
C GLY A 202 -20.63 19.22 7.22
N LYS A 203 -21.18 18.27 6.48
CA LYS A 203 -20.78 16.86 6.55
C LYS A 203 -19.44 16.66 5.81
N ASN A 204 -18.34 17.07 6.47
CA ASN A 204 -17.01 17.04 5.86
C ASN A 204 -16.27 15.69 6.05
N VAL A 205 -16.73 14.82 6.95
CA VAL A 205 -16.22 13.47 7.09
C VAL A 205 -17.27 12.50 6.59
N LEU A 206 -16.95 11.80 5.51
CA LEU A 206 -17.87 10.91 4.82
C LEU A 206 -17.41 9.47 4.89
N PHE A 207 -18.38 8.58 5.03
CA PHE A 207 -18.16 7.15 4.89
C PHE A 207 -17.79 6.82 3.44
N THR A 208 -16.75 5.98 3.27
CA THR A 208 -16.29 5.51 1.97
C THR A 208 -16.29 4.00 1.90
N SER A 209 -16.59 3.50 0.71
CA SER A 209 -16.50 2.08 0.38
C SER A 209 -16.24 1.92 -1.13
N LEU A 210 -16.22 0.70 -1.65
CA LEU A 210 -15.99 0.44 -3.08
C LEU A 210 -16.97 1.16 -4.02
N HIS A 211 -18.16 1.57 -3.56
CA HIS A 211 -19.13 2.27 -4.40
C HIS A 211 -18.77 3.75 -4.66
N ASN A 212 -18.05 4.40 -3.75
CA ASN A 212 -17.69 5.82 -3.85
C ASN A 212 -16.17 6.09 -3.73
N ASN A 213 -15.37 5.06 -3.41
CA ASN A 213 -13.91 5.12 -3.34
C ASN A 213 -13.29 3.77 -3.79
N PRO A 214 -13.47 3.36 -5.06
CA PRO A 214 -12.89 2.13 -5.58
C PRO A 214 -11.40 2.31 -5.87
N SER A 215 -10.57 2.27 -4.84
CA SER A 215 -9.13 2.44 -4.91
C SER A 215 -8.40 1.10 -4.92
N LEU A 216 -7.26 1.03 -5.60
CA LEU A 216 -6.43 -0.17 -5.69
C LEU A 216 -4.95 0.23 -5.80
N ARG A 217 -4.11 -0.37 -4.95
CA ARG A 217 -2.65 -0.23 -5.07
C ARG A 217 -2.03 -1.57 -5.39
N GLN A 218 -1.26 -1.61 -6.46
CA GLN A 218 -0.54 -2.80 -6.91
C GLN A 218 0.96 -2.54 -6.92
N MET A 219 1.73 -3.53 -6.53
CA MET A 219 3.19 -3.47 -6.52
C MET A 219 3.76 -4.77 -7.05
N LEU A 220 4.53 -4.71 -8.12
CA LEU A 220 5.33 -5.82 -8.65
C LEU A 220 6.79 -5.52 -8.36
N THR A 221 7.51 -6.46 -7.74
CA THR A 221 8.93 -6.29 -7.43
C THR A 221 9.73 -7.53 -7.76
N LEU A 222 11.00 -7.31 -8.12
CA LEU A 222 11.98 -8.35 -8.37
C LEU A 222 13.21 -8.10 -7.50
N ASP A 223 13.51 -9.05 -6.62
CA ASP A 223 14.69 -9.03 -5.77
C ASP A 223 15.79 -9.88 -6.40
N PHE A 224 17.01 -9.36 -6.43
CA PHE A 224 18.18 -10.04 -6.96
C PHE A 224 19.45 -9.67 -6.17
N PRO A 225 20.33 -10.62 -5.86
CA PRO A 225 21.56 -10.35 -5.15
C PRO A 225 22.61 -9.72 -6.08
N ILE A 226 23.24 -8.63 -5.60
CA ILE A 226 24.46 -8.08 -6.23
C ILE A 226 25.55 -8.12 -5.15
N ARG A 227 26.51 -9.02 -5.31
CA ARG A 227 27.59 -9.26 -4.31
C ARG A 227 26.98 -9.55 -2.92
N LYS A 228 27.14 -8.62 -1.96
CA LYS A 228 26.66 -8.77 -0.56
C LYS A 228 25.35 -8.03 -0.28
N VAL A 229 24.71 -7.47 -1.30
CA VAL A 229 23.49 -6.66 -1.16
C VAL A 229 22.39 -7.24 -2.03
N THR A 230 21.18 -7.32 -1.49
CA THR A 230 20.00 -7.63 -2.31
C THR A 230 19.41 -6.32 -2.83
N MET A 231 19.40 -6.18 -4.14
CA MET A 231 18.73 -5.07 -4.83
C MET A 231 17.29 -5.45 -5.12
N ARG A 232 16.43 -4.46 -5.16
CA ARG A 232 15.03 -4.59 -5.57
C ARG A 232 14.73 -3.57 -6.64
N VAL A 233 14.18 -4.02 -7.75
CA VAL A 233 13.49 -3.18 -8.72
C VAL A 233 12.01 -3.43 -8.63
N GLY A 234 11.19 -2.45 -8.96
CA GLY A 234 9.75 -2.61 -8.86
C GLY A 234 8.98 -1.65 -9.73
N TYR A 235 7.70 -1.93 -9.84
CA TYR A 235 6.70 -1.08 -10.47
C TYR A 235 5.51 -0.96 -9.54
N ILE A 236 5.06 0.27 -9.30
CA ILE A 236 3.85 0.57 -8.52
C ILE A 236 2.81 1.17 -9.47
N CYS A 237 1.60 0.62 -9.38
CA CYS A 237 0.38 1.18 -9.93
C CYS A 237 -0.53 1.54 -8.76
N ASP A 238 -0.72 2.83 -8.49
CA ASP A 238 -1.50 3.34 -7.36
C ASP A 238 -2.70 4.13 -7.91
N LEU A 239 -3.87 3.50 -7.85
CA LEU A 239 -5.13 4.06 -8.33
C LEU A 239 -5.97 4.48 -7.13
N GLN A 240 -5.91 5.77 -6.78
CA GLN A 240 -6.70 6.37 -5.73
C GLN A 240 -7.80 7.21 -6.36
N GLN A 241 -9.06 6.93 -6.03
CA GLN A 241 -10.18 7.71 -6.54
C GLN A 241 -11.34 7.76 -5.55
N ALA A 242 -12.07 8.87 -5.55
CA ALA A 242 -13.26 9.03 -4.72
C ALA A 242 -14.28 9.95 -5.40
N LYS A 243 -15.56 9.70 -5.11
CA LYS A 243 -16.67 10.59 -5.45
C LYS A 243 -17.51 10.82 -4.21
N VAL A 244 -17.26 11.92 -3.51
CA VAL A 244 -17.89 12.29 -2.24
C VAL A 244 -18.26 13.77 -2.26
N ASN A 245 -19.35 14.19 -1.58
CA ASN A 245 -19.84 15.57 -1.54
C ASN A 245 -19.97 16.21 -2.93
N HIS A 246 -20.41 15.45 -3.94
CA HIS A 246 -20.48 15.88 -5.34
C HIS A 246 -19.14 16.23 -5.98
N LEU A 247 -18.01 16.04 -5.26
CA LEU A 247 -16.67 16.24 -5.75
C LEU A 247 -16.07 14.92 -6.24
N LYS A 248 -15.35 14.98 -7.37
CA LYS A 248 -14.56 13.88 -7.91
C LYS A 248 -13.08 14.15 -7.59
N TYR A 249 -12.42 13.13 -7.14
CA TYR A 249 -11.00 13.12 -6.90
C TYR A 249 -10.39 11.84 -7.48
N HIS A 250 -9.28 11.94 -8.17
CA HIS A 250 -8.41 10.82 -8.41
C HIS A 250 -6.94 11.22 -8.49
N THR A 251 -6.08 10.26 -8.13
CA THR A 251 -4.65 10.28 -8.39
C THR A 251 -4.29 8.90 -8.90
N TYR A 252 -3.90 8.80 -10.17
CA TYR A 252 -3.44 7.57 -10.80
C TYR A 252 -1.94 7.70 -11.06
N SER A 253 -1.16 6.92 -10.32
CA SER A 253 0.30 6.97 -10.36
C SER A 253 0.89 5.67 -10.89
N HIS A 254 1.92 5.80 -11.70
CA HIS A 254 2.67 4.70 -12.29
C HIS A 254 4.16 4.99 -12.11
N ASP A 255 4.83 4.27 -11.20
CA ASP A 255 6.22 4.54 -10.82
C ASP A 255 7.10 3.31 -10.99
N PHE A 256 8.28 3.52 -11.57
CA PHE A 256 9.38 2.57 -11.50
C PHE A 256 10.21 2.84 -10.26
N MET A 257 10.53 1.78 -9.52
CA MET A 257 11.20 1.84 -8.22
C MET A 257 12.50 1.06 -8.26
N ILE A 258 13.51 1.57 -7.56
CA ILE A 258 14.76 0.87 -7.30
C ILE A 258 15.18 1.06 -5.85
N GLY A 259 15.77 0.05 -5.24
CA GLY A 259 16.21 0.15 -3.87
C GLY A 259 16.93 -1.07 -3.34
N ILE A 260 17.06 -1.13 -2.02
CA ILE A 260 17.84 -2.13 -1.31
C ILE A 260 16.94 -2.86 -0.32
N VAL A 261 17.13 -4.19 -0.26
CA VAL A 261 16.49 -5.07 0.72
C VAL A 261 17.54 -5.59 1.70
N LYS A 262 17.25 -5.48 2.99
CA LYS A 262 18.04 -6.04 4.07
C LYS A 262 17.20 -7.07 4.83
N ASN A 263 17.74 -8.28 4.93
CA ASN A 263 17.12 -9.38 5.67
C ASN A 263 17.88 -9.59 6.97
N PHE A 264 17.14 -9.72 8.06
CA PHE A 264 17.69 -9.96 9.39
C PHE A 264 17.02 -11.18 10.02
N TYR A 265 17.81 -12.01 10.69
CA TYR A 265 17.30 -13.05 11.59
C TYR A 265 17.53 -12.61 13.03
N LEU A 266 16.48 -12.57 13.83
CA LEU A 266 16.55 -12.31 15.27
C LEU A 266 16.81 -13.63 15.97
N LEU A 267 18.06 -13.90 16.33
CA LEU A 267 18.40 -14.87 17.37
C LEU A 267 18.15 -14.22 18.75
N LYS A 268 17.71 -15.02 19.74
CA LYS A 268 17.36 -14.56 21.12
C LYS A 268 18.27 -13.41 21.59
N GLY A 269 17.80 -12.17 21.46
CA GLY A 269 18.45 -10.96 21.98
C GLY A 269 19.51 -10.27 21.09
N CYS A 270 19.91 -10.81 19.96
CA CYS A 270 20.90 -10.20 19.07
C CYS A 270 20.39 -10.10 17.62
N LEU A 271 20.61 -8.94 16.99
CA LEU A 271 20.36 -8.73 15.56
C LEU A 271 21.60 -9.21 14.79
N LEU A 272 21.52 -10.35 14.13
CA LEU A 272 22.53 -10.77 13.17
C LEU A 272 22.13 -10.32 11.76
N TYR A 273 22.99 -9.54 11.14
CA TYR A 273 22.91 -9.24 9.72
C TYR A 273 23.45 -10.45 8.95
N THR A 274 22.59 -11.14 8.23
CA THR A 274 23.03 -12.17 7.27
C THR A 274 22.95 -11.61 5.87
N SER A 275 24.11 -11.39 5.24
CA SER A 275 24.17 -11.38 3.78
C SER A 275 23.81 -12.80 3.30
N PRO A 276 23.08 -12.98 2.18
CA PRO A 276 22.86 -14.29 1.62
C PRO A 276 24.21 -14.98 1.37
N SER A 277 24.43 -16.12 2.04
CA SER A 277 25.59 -16.96 1.78
C SER A 277 25.43 -17.64 0.42
N PRO A 278 26.47 -17.72 -0.42
CA PRO A 278 26.43 -18.51 -1.63
C PRO A 278 26.17 -20.00 -1.42
N ARG A 279 26.25 -20.48 -0.16
CA ARG A 279 25.98 -21.88 0.21
C ARG A 279 24.53 -22.16 0.58
N ASP A 280 23.71 -21.12 0.80
CA ASP A 280 22.28 -21.24 1.11
C ASP A 280 21.42 -20.99 -0.14
N ALA A 281 22.03 -21.04 -1.30
CA ALA A 281 21.44 -20.87 -2.62
C ALA A 281 21.16 -22.24 -3.28
#